data_1d6c2620400114c48b4757be42ae377f
#
_entry.id   1d6c2620400114c48b4757be42ae377f
#
_cell.length_a   1.000
_cell.length_b   1.000
_cell.length_c   1.000
_cell.angle_alpha   90.00
_cell.angle_beta   90.00
_cell.angle_gamma   90.00
#
_symmetry.space_group_name_H-M   'P 1'
#
loop_
_entity.id
_entity.type
_entity.pdbx_description
1 polymer ?
#
loop_
_entity_poly.entity_id
_entity_poly.type
_entity_poly.pdbx_seq_one_letter_code
_entity_poly.pdbx_strand_id
1 'polypeptide(L)'
;MTQTAAALQAKLDALAPGQTRVAEPGDAVLGVQPLVVAEPASAETLAALLAFADGEGLAVLPRGGGTQLGMGFPPQRGEIVLSLEALNHIIEHAPHDQTVTVEAGFPLATLQEHLAQTGQWLALDPPLRPGATVGGLIATALAGPRRLRYGGVRDQILGVQVALADGTLARGGGKVVKNVAGYDLPKLFTGALGTLGVVLSASFRLYPLPADSQTLICAAPALEPLCAAAQAITASTLTPTAIDLLGPESDGQPYRLAVRFQSRVERAVTEQLATLRALLGALAEDAEALHGPDEAAFWQALDVPPSAHDVGASWLDARAALLPGEVMGWLAALRTTAARDALSVRWRAHAGHGAVRAHLAGQPDALLAATQALRKAAEDARGALVIEEYAPELAGRIDPWGAPSALDLMRRVKAQFDPRNTLNPGRYVGGI
;
A
#
# COMPACT_ATOMS: atom_id res chain seq x y z
N MET A 1 36.58 -6.56 11.40
CA MET A 1 36.15 -7.21 12.66
C MET A 1 34.64 -7.30 12.63
N THR A 2 34.06 -8.49 12.74
CA THR A 2 32.60 -8.66 12.79
C THR A 2 32.10 -8.06 14.09
N GLN A 3 31.32 -7.00 14.01
CA GLN A 3 30.71 -6.33 15.17
C GLN A 3 29.68 -7.28 15.80
N THR A 4 29.78 -7.55 17.10
CA THR A 4 28.79 -8.38 17.79
C THR A 4 27.53 -7.57 18.10
N ALA A 5 26.37 -8.23 18.17
CA ALA A 5 25.11 -7.58 18.51
C ALA A 5 25.18 -6.76 19.81
N ALA A 6 25.77 -7.34 20.87
CA ALA A 6 25.93 -6.66 22.16
C ALA A 6 26.84 -5.43 22.07
N ALA A 7 27.92 -5.48 21.29
CA ALA A 7 28.82 -4.33 21.12
C ALA A 7 28.15 -3.21 20.31
N LEU A 8 27.34 -3.55 19.30
CA LEU A 8 26.56 -2.57 18.55
C LEU A 8 25.48 -1.96 19.45
N GLN A 9 24.74 -2.80 20.18
CA GLN A 9 23.71 -2.32 21.10
C GLN A 9 24.27 -1.32 22.11
N ALA A 10 25.41 -1.59 22.73
CA ALA A 10 26.03 -0.69 23.71
C ALA A 10 26.37 0.68 23.11
N LYS A 11 26.82 0.73 21.84
CA LYS A 11 27.07 2.00 21.14
C LYS A 11 25.79 2.77 20.84
N LEU A 12 24.73 2.08 20.40
CA LEU A 12 23.44 2.69 20.10
C LEU A 12 22.73 3.13 21.39
N ASP A 13 22.84 2.37 22.47
CA ASP A 13 22.25 2.70 23.76
C ASP A 13 22.89 3.97 24.39
N ALA A 14 24.14 4.25 24.08
CA ALA A 14 24.75 5.52 24.46
C ALA A 14 24.11 6.74 23.77
N LEU A 15 23.51 6.57 22.59
CA LEU A 15 22.78 7.62 21.85
C LEU A 15 21.29 7.65 22.19
N ALA A 16 20.72 6.50 22.51
CA ALA A 16 19.29 6.29 22.78
C ALA A 16 19.11 5.39 24.02
N PRO A 17 19.38 5.89 25.24
CA PRO A 17 19.39 5.08 26.47
C PRO A 17 18.06 4.39 26.71
N GLY A 18 18.09 3.03 26.87
CA GLY A 18 16.90 2.22 27.11
C GLY A 18 15.97 2.07 25.90
N GLN A 19 16.36 2.55 24.72
CA GLN A 19 15.58 2.50 23.47
C GLN A 19 16.20 1.50 22.47
N THR A 20 17.08 0.62 22.91
CA THR A 20 17.74 -0.36 22.05
C THR A 20 17.72 -1.75 22.68
N ARG A 21 17.60 -2.76 21.85
CA ARG A 21 17.71 -4.17 22.26
C ARG A 21 18.43 -5.02 21.21
N VAL A 22 18.99 -6.14 21.62
CA VAL A 22 19.44 -7.16 20.67
C VAL A 22 18.24 -7.67 19.89
N ALA A 23 18.42 -7.88 18.60
CA ALA A 23 17.36 -8.37 17.75
C ALA A 23 17.08 -9.87 18.02
N GLU A 24 15.80 -10.22 17.92
CA GLU A 24 15.29 -11.59 18.04
C GLU A 24 14.98 -12.18 16.64
N PRO A 25 14.78 -13.51 16.52
CA PRO A 25 14.45 -14.13 15.23
C PRO A 25 13.23 -13.53 14.53
N GLY A 26 12.24 -13.02 15.28
CA GLY A 26 11.05 -12.36 14.77
C GLY A 26 11.31 -10.97 14.15
N ASP A 27 12.49 -10.40 14.34
CA ASP A 27 12.88 -9.12 13.75
C ASP A 27 13.48 -9.27 12.34
N ALA A 28 13.62 -10.49 11.84
CA ALA A 28 14.15 -10.74 10.50
C ALA A 28 13.26 -10.13 9.41
N VAL A 29 13.90 -9.56 8.39
CA VAL A 29 13.22 -8.97 7.23
C VAL A 29 13.59 -9.80 5.99
N LEU A 30 12.62 -10.54 5.45
CA LEU A 30 12.81 -11.42 4.28
C LEU A 30 14.07 -12.32 4.40
N GLY A 31 14.26 -12.91 5.57
CA GLY A 31 15.37 -13.82 5.87
C GLY A 31 16.68 -13.16 6.30
N VAL A 32 16.77 -11.83 6.28
CA VAL A 32 17.94 -11.09 6.80
C VAL A 32 17.74 -10.77 8.27
N GLN A 33 18.60 -11.33 9.13
CA GLN A 33 18.56 -11.17 10.58
C GLN A 33 19.33 -9.91 10.99
N PRO A 34 18.68 -8.88 11.59
CA PRO A 34 19.40 -7.72 12.14
C PRO A 34 20.18 -8.09 13.41
N LEU A 35 21.09 -7.21 13.80
CA LEU A 35 21.83 -7.33 15.07
C LEU A 35 21.07 -6.66 16.22
N VAL A 36 20.50 -5.48 15.97
CA VAL A 36 19.88 -4.63 16.97
C VAL A 36 18.57 -4.05 16.46
N VAL A 37 17.60 -3.90 17.36
CA VAL A 37 16.41 -3.06 17.16
C VAL A 37 16.58 -1.79 17.98
N ALA A 38 16.42 -0.63 17.33
CA ALA A 38 16.38 0.67 17.98
C ALA A 38 14.98 1.29 17.82
N GLU A 39 14.43 1.82 18.90
CA GLU A 39 13.07 2.37 18.96
C GLU A 39 13.08 3.80 19.54
N PRO A 40 13.61 4.77 18.76
CA PRO A 40 13.76 6.16 19.22
C PRO A 40 12.39 6.80 19.47
N ALA A 41 12.29 7.52 20.62
CA ALA A 41 11.09 8.22 21.03
C ALA A 41 11.05 9.70 20.57
N SER A 42 12.08 10.17 19.84
CA SER A 42 12.11 11.53 19.29
C SER A 42 12.79 11.58 17.93
N ALA A 43 12.48 12.63 17.16
CA ALA A 43 13.11 12.90 15.86
C ALA A 43 14.64 13.13 16.01
N GLU A 44 15.08 13.78 17.07
CA GLU A 44 16.47 14.09 17.34
C GLU A 44 17.26 12.81 17.65
N THR A 45 16.72 11.92 18.50
CA THR A 45 17.32 10.61 18.79
C THR A 45 17.41 9.75 17.54
N LEU A 46 16.34 9.72 16.74
CA LEU A 46 16.32 8.99 15.47
C LEU A 46 17.40 9.52 14.51
N ALA A 47 17.52 10.83 14.37
CA ALA A 47 18.53 11.47 13.53
C ALA A 47 19.96 11.13 13.99
N ALA A 48 20.21 11.12 15.31
CA ALA A 48 21.51 10.74 15.86
C ALA A 48 21.86 9.27 15.58
N LEU A 49 20.87 8.36 15.68
CA LEU A 49 21.05 6.95 15.34
C LEU A 49 21.36 6.74 13.84
N LEU A 50 20.68 7.48 12.96
CA LEU A 50 20.96 7.43 11.51
C LEU A 50 22.35 7.96 11.18
N ALA A 51 22.73 9.13 11.72
CA ALA A 51 24.06 9.70 11.54
C ALA A 51 25.17 8.75 12.00
N PHE A 52 24.96 8.07 13.11
CA PHE A 52 25.88 7.05 13.61
C PHE A 52 25.96 5.86 12.63
N ALA A 53 24.81 5.32 12.21
CA ALA A 53 24.76 4.18 11.30
C ALA A 53 25.43 4.50 9.96
N ASP A 54 25.16 5.68 9.38
CA ASP A 54 25.78 6.14 8.15
C ASP A 54 27.30 6.32 8.31
N GLY A 55 27.74 6.93 9.42
CA GLY A 55 29.15 7.10 9.75
C GLY A 55 29.94 5.80 9.88
N GLU A 56 29.34 4.79 10.49
CA GLU A 56 29.92 3.44 10.70
C GLU A 56 29.71 2.50 9.48
N GLY A 57 28.97 2.95 8.46
CA GLY A 57 28.66 2.14 7.26
C GLY A 57 27.69 1.00 7.55
N LEU A 58 26.79 1.11 8.51
CA LEU A 58 25.78 0.13 8.89
C LEU A 58 24.49 0.35 8.10
N ALA A 59 23.79 -0.74 7.77
CA ALA A 59 22.49 -0.66 7.12
C ALA A 59 21.35 -0.58 8.14
N VAL A 60 20.39 0.27 7.83
CA VAL A 60 19.19 0.52 8.63
C VAL A 60 17.95 0.09 7.86
N LEU A 61 17.10 -0.69 8.51
CA LEU A 61 15.80 -1.15 8.00
C LEU A 61 14.69 -0.42 8.79
N PRO A 62 14.11 0.68 8.27
CA PRO A 62 13.01 1.38 8.93
C PRO A 62 11.77 0.48 8.97
N ARG A 63 11.12 0.44 10.15
CA ARG A 63 9.93 -0.37 10.41
C ARG A 63 8.88 0.45 11.17
N GLY A 64 7.65 0.51 10.66
CA GLY A 64 6.48 0.88 11.45
C GLY A 64 5.90 -0.38 12.10
N GLY A 65 4.60 -0.63 11.97
CA GLY A 65 3.97 -1.86 12.50
C GLY A 65 4.32 -3.17 11.78
N GLY A 66 5.32 -3.19 10.91
CA GLY A 66 5.85 -4.41 10.27
C GLY A 66 4.95 -5.08 9.24
N THR A 67 3.76 -4.55 8.95
CA THR A 67 2.70 -5.19 8.17
C THR A 67 3.01 -5.40 6.70
N GLN A 68 4.03 -4.72 6.16
CA GLN A 68 4.42 -4.73 4.74
C GLN A 68 5.92 -5.00 4.54
N LEU A 69 6.57 -5.66 5.50
CA LEU A 69 7.98 -6.02 5.40
C LEU A 69 8.26 -7.06 4.30
N GLY A 70 7.25 -7.82 3.87
CA GLY A 70 7.32 -8.74 2.73
C GLY A 70 7.45 -8.06 1.37
N MET A 71 7.18 -6.76 1.26
CA MET A 71 7.24 -6.03 0.00
C MET A 71 8.68 -5.74 -0.43
N GLY A 72 9.01 -6.03 -1.70
CA GLY A 72 10.30 -5.76 -2.30
C GLY A 72 11.28 -6.93 -2.24
N PHE A 73 12.53 -6.67 -2.60
CA PHE A 73 13.59 -7.67 -2.48
C PHE A 73 14.01 -7.88 -1.02
N PRO A 74 14.62 -9.03 -0.67
CA PRO A 74 15.37 -9.15 0.57
C PRO A 74 16.42 -8.05 0.66
N PRO A 75 16.62 -7.42 1.84
CA PRO A 75 17.69 -6.44 1.98
C PRO A 75 19.07 -7.11 1.73
N GLN A 76 19.98 -6.41 1.08
CA GLN A 76 21.35 -6.91 0.87
C GLN A 76 22.12 -7.06 2.18
N ARG A 77 21.80 -6.21 3.16
CA ARG A 77 22.31 -6.22 4.54
C ARG A 77 21.33 -5.44 5.44
N GLY A 78 21.40 -5.64 6.74
CA GLY A 78 20.49 -4.98 7.69
C GLY A 78 20.95 -5.20 9.12
N GLU A 79 21.88 -4.35 9.59
CA GLU A 79 22.43 -4.46 10.95
C GLU A 79 21.46 -3.94 12.00
N ILE A 80 20.65 -2.91 11.65
CA ILE A 80 19.74 -2.20 12.56
C ILE A 80 18.33 -2.20 12.00
N VAL A 81 17.36 -2.70 12.76
CA VAL A 81 15.96 -2.35 12.55
C VAL A 81 15.67 -1.08 13.34
N LEU A 82 15.17 -0.06 12.65
CA LEU A 82 14.76 1.22 13.24
C LEU A 82 13.22 1.24 13.35
N SER A 83 12.72 0.90 14.55
CA SER A 83 11.28 0.90 14.83
C SER A 83 10.79 2.33 15.06
N LEU A 84 9.68 2.67 14.42
CA LEU A 84 9.04 3.99 14.54
C LEU A 84 7.83 3.96 15.47
N GLU A 85 7.55 2.86 16.13
CA GLU A 85 6.33 2.66 16.92
C GLU A 85 6.23 3.63 18.11
N ALA A 86 7.38 4.10 18.64
CA ALA A 86 7.41 5.10 19.70
C ALA A 86 7.07 6.52 19.20
N LEU A 87 7.17 6.80 17.90
CA LEU A 87 6.73 8.06 17.29
C LEU A 87 5.25 7.95 16.92
N ASN A 88 4.36 8.02 17.91
CA ASN A 88 2.95 7.67 17.77
C ASN A 88 1.97 8.71 18.31
N HIS A 89 2.25 10.00 18.11
CA HIS A 89 1.39 11.09 18.57
C HIS A 89 0.68 11.80 17.40
N ILE A 90 -0.51 12.33 17.67
CA ILE A 90 -1.13 13.36 16.85
C ILE A 90 -0.50 14.69 17.26
N ILE A 91 0.29 15.28 16.33
CA ILE A 91 0.99 16.56 16.57
C ILE A 91 -0.01 17.70 16.54
N GLU A 92 -0.95 17.67 15.60
CA GLU A 92 -1.99 18.68 15.44
C GLU A 92 -3.18 18.11 14.67
N HIS A 93 -4.38 18.42 15.13
CA HIS A 93 -5.60 18.23 14.37
C HIS A 93 -6.36 19.54 14.30
N ALA A 94 -6.56 20.08 13.11
CA ALA A 94 -7.30 21.31 12.84
C ALA A 94 -8.59 20.99 12.08
N PRO A 95 -9.70 20.66 12.77
CA PRO A 95 -10.93 20.22 12.13
C PRO A 95 -11.54 21.26 11.17
N HIS A 96 -11.44 22.56 11.48
CA HIS A 96 -11.97 23.63 10.64
C HIS A 96 -11.19 23.76 9.32
N ASP A 97 -9.90 23.47 9.32
CA ASP A 97 -9.03 23.49 8.13
C ASP A 97 -9.00 22.12 7.42
N GLN A 98 -9.66 21.11 8.00
CA GLN A 98 -9.67 19.73 7.50
C GLN A 98 -8.25 19.18 7.30
N THR A 99 -7.39 19.37 8.30
CA THR A 99 -6.01 18.88 8.27
C THR A 99 -5.63 18.19 9.57
N VAL A 100 -4.76 17.17 9.45
CA VAL A 100 -4.12 16.51 10.58
C VAL A 100 -2.64 16.37 10.31
N THR A 101 -1.81 16.59 11.34
CA THR A 101 -0.38 16.28 11.34
C THR A 101 -0.13 15.21 12.39
N VAL A 102 0.49 14.11 11.99
CA VAL A 102 0.63 12.91 12.82
C VAL A 102 2.00 12.28 12.61
N GLU A 103 2.56 11.69 13.68
CA GLU A 103 3.81 10.95 13.62
C GLU A 103 3.69 9.64 12.84
N ALA A 104 4.80 9.19 12.28
CA ALA A 104 4.83 8.08 11.33
C ALA A 104 4.49 6.71 11.95
N GLY A 105 4.78 6.49 13.22
CA GLY A 105 4.44 5.28 13.96
C GLY A 105 2.98 5.20 14.40
N PHE A 106 2.18 6.27 14.21
CA PHE A 106 0.79 6.29 14.65
C PHE A 106 -0.04 5.24 13.90
N PRO A 107 -0.80 4.37 14.62
CA PRO A 107 -1.63 3.36 13.98
C PRO A 107 -2.76 4.00 13.16
N LEU A 108 -2.92 3.55 11.90
CA LEU A 108 -3.89 4.14 10.98
C LEU A 108 -5.34 3.94 11.44
N ALA A 109 -5.66 2.79 12.02
CA ALA A 109 -7.00 2.51 12.56
C ALA A 109 -7.35 3.50 13.69
N THR A 110 -6.44 3.70 14.65
CA THR A 110 -6.61 4.64 15.77
C THR A 110 -6.73 6.09 15.27
N LEU A 111 -6.00 6.45 14.20
CA LEU A 111 -6.16 7.76 13.57
C LEU A 111 -7.57 7.94 13.02
N GLN A 112 -8.10 6.94 12.31
CA GLN A 112 -9.47 7.00 11.76
C GLN A 112 -10.52 7.14 12.87
N GLU A 113 -10.38 6.39 13.98
CA GLU A 113 -11.26 6.49 15.14
C GLU A 113 -11.23 7.89 15.78
N HIS A 114 -10.03 8.47 15.92
CA HIS A 114 -9.87 9.84 16.43
C HIS A 114 -10.54 10.87 15.53
N LEU A 115 -10.32 10.81 14.23
CA LEU A 115 -10.88 11.74 13.26
C LEU A 115 -12.41 11.63 13.16
N ALA A 116 -12.96 10.43 13.34
CA ALA A 116 -14.39 10.19 13.32
C ALA A 116 -15.13 10.95 14.43
N GLN A 117 -14.49 11.22 15.57
CA GLN A 117 -15.06 12.00 16.67
C GLN A 117 -15.43 13.43 16.28
N THR A 118 -14.79 13.97 15.26
CA THR A 118 -15.06 15.30 14.68
C THR A 118 -15.82 15.22 13.35
N GLY A 119 -16.34 14.05 12.98
CA GLY A 119 -17.06 13.85 11.73
C GLY A 119 -16.14 13.92 10.50
N GLN A 120 -14.87 13.58 10.66
CA GLN A 120 -13.85 13.62 9.58
C GLN A 120 -13.17 12.26 9.44
N TRP A 121 -12.47 12.07 8.33
CA TRP A 121 -11.66 10.90 8.06
C TRP A 121 -10.54 11.19 7.07
N LEU A 122 -9.52 10.37 7.11
CA LEU A 122 -8.54 10.25 6.05
C LEU A 122 -9.11 9.25 5.02
N ALA A 123 -9.50 9.77 3.83
CA ALA A 123 -10.24 8.99 2.83
C ALA A 123 -9.34 8.01 2.06
N LEU A 124 -8.55 7.23 2.79
CA LEU A 124 -7.68 6.17 2.29
C LEU A 124 -8.18 4.83 2.83
N ASP A 125 -8.16 3.82 1.98
CA ASP A 125 -8.57 2.46 2.28
C ASP A 125 -7.57 1.43 1.71
N PRO A 126 -6.29 1.51 2.10
CA PRO A 126 -5.35 0.45 1.72
C PRO A 126 -5.82 -0.89 2.30
N PRO A 127 -5.42 -2.03 1.72
CA PRO A 127 -5.63 -3.32 2.38
C PRO A 127 -4.94 -3.28 3.74
N LEU A 128 -5.76 -3.17 4.79
CA LEU A 128 -5.27 -2.97 6.16
C LEU A 128 -4.98 -4.31 6.82
N ARG A 129 -3.76 -4.43 7.32
CA ARG A 129 -3.41 -5.41 8.36
C ARG A 129 -3.43 -4.72 9.71
N PRO A 130 -3.85 -5.41 10.79
CA PRO A 130 -3.71 -4.89 12.14
C PRO A 130 -2.29 -4.38 12.40
N GLY A 131 -2.15 -3.21 12.99
CA GLY A 131 -0.86 -2.59 13.25
C GLY A 131 -0.29 -1.73 12.11
N ALA A 132 -0.97 -1.59 10.97
CA ALA A 132 -0.53 -0.67 9.91
C ALA A 132 -0.40 0.76 10.43
N THR A 133 0.76 1.41 10.13
CA THR A 133 1.08 2.76 10.59
C THR A 133 1.03 3.78 9.45
N VAL A 134 0.91 5.05 9.80
CA VAL A 134 0.92 6.15 8.83
C VAL A 134 2.22 6.17 8.00
N GLY A 135 3.37 5.97 8.63
CA GLY A 135 4.66 5.90 7.93
C GLY A 135 4.76 4.73 6.96
N GLY A 136 4.26 3.54 7.37
CA GLY A 136 4.17 2.36 6.52
C GLY A 136 3.26 2.60 5.30
N LEU A 137 2.13 3.27 5.48
CA LEU A 137 1.23 3.66 4.40
C LEU A 137 1.92 4.61 3.40
N ILE A 138 2.65 5.61 3.89
CA ILE A 138 3.40 6.54 3.03
C ILE A 138 4.50 5.79 2.28
N ALA A 139 5.28 4.95 2.97
CA ALA A 139 6.40 4.24 2.40
C ALA A 139 5.99 3.27 1.27
N THR A 140 4.83 2.63 1.39
CA THR A 140 4.33 1.65 0.40
C THR A 140 3.41 2.24 -0.66
N ALA A 141 2.78 3.39 -0.38
CA ALA A 141 1.75 4.02 -1.23
C ALA A 141 0.59 3.09 -1.59
N LEU A 142 0.27 2.11 -0.74
CA LEU A 142 -0.84 1.20 -0.96
C LEU A 142 -2.16 1.97 -0.99
N ALA A 143 -3.06 1.54 -1.85
CA ALA A 143 -4.38 2.13 -2.01
C ALA A 143 -5.43 1.06 -2.29
N GLY A 144 -6.66 1.32 -1.85
CA GLY A 144 -7.83 0.52 -2.11
C GLY A 144 -8.78 1.15 -3.14
N PRO A 145 -10.03 0.70 -3.19
CA PRO A 145 -11.03 1.12 -4.16
C PRO A 145 -11.38 2.62 -4.10
N ARG A 146 -11.31 3.26 -2.91
CA ARG A 146 -11.61 4.69 -2.74
C ARG A 146 -10.64 5.62 -3.47
N ARG A 147 -9.50 5.09 -3.93
CA ARG A 147 -8.58 5.83 -4.80
C ARG A 147 -9.30 6.42 -6.02
N LEU A 148 -10.35 5.77 -6.50
CA LEU A 148 -11.17 6.28 -7.61
C LEU A 148 -11.68 7.70 -7.36
N ARG A 149 -12.17 7.98 -6.17
CA ARG A 149 -12.80 9.27 -5.83
C ARG A 149 -11.86 10.24 -5.12
N TYR A 150 -11.01 9.73 -4.24
CA TYR A 150 -10.23 10.55 -3.31
C TYR A 150 -8.74 10.60 -3.64
N GLY A 151 -8.29 9.82 -4.63
CA GLY A 151 -6.86 9.64 -4.89
C GLY A 151 -6.19 8.71 -3.88
N GLY A 152 -4.88 8.55 -4.00
CA GLY A 152 -4.05 7.80 -3.05
C GLY A 152 -3.38 8.69 -2.02
N VAL A 153 -2.43 8.12 -1.28
CA VAL A 153 -1.61 8.84 -0.28
C VAL A 153 -0.97 10.08 -0.89
N ARG A 154 -0.42 9.94 -2.10
CA ARG A 154 0.27 11.02 -2.82
C ARG A 154 -0.61 12.23 -3.12
N ASP A 155 -1.93 12.03 -3.21
CA ASP A 155 -2.91 13.07 -3.53
C ASP A 155 -3.46 13.76 -2.27
N GLN A 156 -3.32 13.12 -1.10
CA GLN A 156 -3.86 13.59 0.18
C GLN A 156 -2.78 14.13 1.14
N ILE A 157 -1.50 13.74 0.93
CA ILE A 157 -0.38 14.24 1.73
C ILE A 157 -0.04 15.68 1.37
N LEU A 158 0.01 16.56 2.36
CA LEU A 158 0.28 17.99 2.22
C LEU A 158 1.72 18.35 2.58
N GLY A 159 2.26 17.68 3.59
CA GLY A 159 3.60 17.92 4.09
C GLY A 159 4.20 16.69 4.73
N VAL A 160 5.51 16.66 4.82
CA VAL A 160 6.28 15.58 5.43
C VAL A 160 7.50 16.12 6.16
N GLN A 161 7.82 15.51 7.29
CA GLN A 161 9.13 15.64 7.94
C GLN A 161 9.85 14.29 7.82
N VAL A 162 11.10 14.33 7.41
CA VAL A 162 11.93 13.14 7.19
C VAL A 162 13.29 13.29 7.83
N ALA A 163 13.91 12.19 8.21
CA ALA A 163 15.33 12.10 8.52
C ALA A 163 16.05 11.43 7.34
N LEU A 164 17.10 12.06 6.83
CA LEU A 164 17.98 11.50 5.81
C LEU A 164 18.98 10.52 6.41
N ALA A 165 19.69 9.79 5.57
CA ALA A 165 20.66 8.78 6.02
C ALA A 165 21.74 9.35 6.95
N ASP A 166 22.21 10.56 6.69
CA ASP A 166 23.22 11.29 7.48
C ASP A 166 22.68 11.93 8.79
N GLY A 167 21.40 11.70 9.12
CA GLY A 167 20.73 12.29 10.25
C GLY A 167 20.16 13.70 10.03
N THR A 168 20.31 14.28 8.82
CA THR A 168 19.73 15.58 8.51
C THR A 168 18.20 15.53 8.57
N LEU A 169 17.60 16.42 9.35
CA LEU A 169 16.15 16.59 9.41
C LEU A 169 15.68 17.54 8.31
N ALA A 170 14.84 17.08 7.43
CA ALA A 170 14.29 17.85 6.32
C ALA A 170 12.77 17.93 6.39
N ARG A 171 12.21 19.01 5.88
CA ARG A 171 10.75 19.22 5.76
C ARG A 171 10.41 19.63 4.35
N GLY A 172 9.29 19.12 3.85
CA GLY A 172 8.73 19.49 2.55
C GLY A 172 7.23 19.62 2.61
N GLY A 173 6.66 20.49 1.77
CA GLY A 173 5.24 20.80 1.81
C GLY A 173 4.84 21.68 2.99
N GLY A 174 3.61 21.57 3.45
CA GLY A 174 3.06 22.36 4.56
C GLY A 174 1.72 21.82 5.04
N LYS A 175 0.90 22.69 5.61
CA LYS A 175 -0.47 22.35 6.08
C LYS A 175 -1.56 22.91 5.17
N VAL A 176 -1.18 23.46 4.02
CA VAL A 176 -2.10 24.11 3.07
C VAL A 176 -2.20 23.29 1.79
N VAL A 177 -3.40 23.22 1.22
CA VAL A 177 -3.70 22.45 0.00
C VAL A 177 -2.89 22.93 -1.21
N LYS A 178 -2.54 24.22 -1.26
CA LYS A 178 -1.73 24.79 -2.33
C LYS A 178 -0.42 25.33 -1.78
N ASN A 179 0.62 24.51 -1.86
CA ASN A 179 2.00 24.92 -1.60
C ASN A 179 2.78 24.89 -2.92
N VAL A 180 3.32 26.03 -3.32
CA VAL A 180 4.07 26.20 -4.58
C VAL A 180 5.55 26.53 -4.32
N ALA A 181 5.98 26.53 -3.04
CA ALA A 181 7.35 26.81 -2.65
C ALA A 181 8.15 25.51 -2.48
N GLY A 182 9.29 25.42 -3.15
CA GLY A 182 10.21 24.29 -3.06
C GLY A 182 9.79 23.07 -3.88
N TYR A 183 10.55 21.99 -3.68
CA TYR A 183 10.27 20.70 -4.33
C TYR A 183 9.15 19.95 -3.58
N ASP A 184 8.37 19.16 -4.32
CA ASP A 184 7.30 18.34 -3.76
C ASP A 184 7.88 17.06 -3.12
N LEU A 185 8.57 17.24 -2.02
CA LEU A 185 9.17 16.13 -1.25
C LEU A 185 8.13 15.12 -0.75
N PRO A 186 6.93 15.52 -0.28
CA PRO A 186 5.90 14.56 0.12
C PRO A 186 5.64 13.49 -0.95
N LYS A 187 5.56 13.88 -2.22
CA LYS A 187 5.35 12.95 -3.32
C LYS A 187 6.58 12.12 -3.67
N LEU A 188 7.79 12.61 -3.40
CA LEU A 188 9.03 11.87 -3.62
C LEU A 188 9.19 10.73 -2.62
N PHE A 189 8.89 10.97 -1.34
CA PHE A 189 9.00 9.96 -0.30
C PHE A 189 7.85 8.96 -0.30
N THR A 190 6.69 9.32 -0.90
CA THR A 190 5.55 8.41 -1.02
C THR A 190 5.85 7.28 -2.00
N GLY A 191 5.82 6.04 -1.51
CA GLY A 191 6.13 4.83 -2.27
C GLY A 191 7.61 4.54 -2.42
N ALA A 192 8.50 5.20 -1.66
CA ALA A 192 9.95 4.99 -1.73
C ALA A 192 10.46 3.87 -0.81
N LEU A 193 9.60 3.13 -0.11
CA LEU A 193 9.97 2.07 0.86
C LEU A 193 11.04 2.48 1.87
N GLY A 194 11.09 3.76 2.26
CA GLY A 194 12.09 4.26 3.21
C GLY A 194 13.53 4.23 2.68
N THR A 195 13.75 4.07 1.38
CA THR A 195 15.11 4.03 0.78
C THR A 195 15.73 5.41 0.58
N LEU A 196 14.94 6.48 0.59
CA LEU A 196 15.40 7.87 0.42
C LEU A 196 15.50 8.65 1.72
N GLY A 197 14.83 8.19 2.75
CA GLY A 197 14.74 8.82 4.06
C GLY A 197 13.67 8.15 4.91
N VAL A 198 13.75 8.35 6.20
CA VAL A 198 12.80 7.85 7.19
C VAL A 198 11.75 8.92 7.46
N VAL A 199 10.48 8.64 7.17
CA VAL A 199 9.38 9.55 7.47
C VAL A 199 9.17 9.60 8.99
N LEU A 200 9.17 10.82 9.56
CA LEU A 200 8.97 11.08 10.99
C LEU A 200 7.54 11.52 11.28
N SER A 201 6.98 12.39 10.45
CA SER A 201 5.60 12.86 10.55
C SER A 201 5.08 13.31 9.20
N ALA A 202 3.76 13.35 9.06
CA ALA A 202 3.11 13.82 7.85
C ALA A 202 1.84 14.62 8.17
N SER A 203 1.56 15.60 7.30
CA SER A 203 0.32 16.36 7.30
C SER A 203 -0.57 15.88 6.16
N PHE A 204 -1.84 15.65 6.45
CA PHE A 204 -2.83 15.18 5.47
C PHE A 204 -4.02 16.12 5.37
N ARG A 205 -4.59 16.17 4.17
CA ARG A 205 -5.92 16.70 3.96
C ARG A 205 -6.96 15.66 4.40
N LEU A 206 -7.97 16.13 5.12
CA LEU A 206 -9.10 15.33 5.57
C LEU A 206 -10.33 15.58 4.71
N TYR A 207 -11.26 14.67 4.81
CA TYR A 207 -12.59 14.77 4.23
C TYR A 207 -13.65 14.63 5.33
N PRO A 208 -14.83 15.24 5.16
CA PRO A 208 -15.95 14.96 6.06
C PRO A 208 -16.41 13.51 5.88
N LEU A 209 -16.75 12.83 6.99
CA LEU A 209 -17.38 11.52 6.94
C LEU A 209 -18.65 11.55 6.09
N PRO A 210 -18.90 10.55 5.24
CA PRO A 210 -20.17 10.40 4.56
C PRO A 210 -21.29 10.14 5.57
N ALA A 211 -22.44 10.76 5.36
CA ALA A 211 -23.64 10.50 6.16
C ALA A 211 -24.37 9.23 5.68
N ASP A 212 -24.22 8.91 4.38
CA ASP A 212 -24.78 7.70 3.79
C ASP A 212 -23.76 7.01 2.87
N SER A 213 -23.82 5.69 2.88
CA SER A 213 -22.99 4.79 2.06
C SER A 213 -23.85 3.60 1.62
N GLN A 214 -23.90 3.36 0.31
CA GLN A 214 -24.63 2.23 -0.23
C GLN A 214 -23.86 1.60 -1.39
N THR A 215 -23.94 0.27 -1.48
CA THR A 215 -23.29 -0.51 -2.54
C THR A 215 -24.32 -1.34 -3.31
N LEU A 216 -24.28 -1.25 -4.64
CA LEU A 216 -25.04 -2.15 -5.51
C LEU A 216 -24.12 -3.26 -6.00
N ILE A 217 -24.57 -4.53 -5.86
CA ILE A 217 -23.83 -5.71 -6.31
C ILE A 217 -24.65 -6.39 -7.42
N CYS A 218 -24.07 -6.46 -8.61
CA CYS A 218 -24.60 -7.24 -9.72
C CYS A 218 -23.78 -8.50 -9.91
N ALA A 219 -24.42 -9.59 -10.30
CA ALA A 219 -23.78 -10.87 -10.58
C ALA A 219 -24.06 -11.31 -12.03
N ALA A 220 -23.07 -11.96 -12.65
CA ALA A 220 -23.24 -12.56 -13.97
C ALA A 220 -22.35 -13.81 -14.10
N PRO A 221 -22.79 -14.84 -14.89
CA PRO A 221 -21.99 -16.03 -15.12
C PRO A 221 -20.75 -15.76 -15.99
N ALA A 222 -20.76 -14.67 -16.77
CA ALA A 222 -19.64 -14.21 -17.61
C ALA A 222 -19.10 -12.87 -17.13
N LEU A 223 -17.80 -12.64 -17.32
CA LEU A 223 -17.12 -11.43 -16.89
C LEU A 223 -17.38 -10.23 -17.83
N GLU A 224 -17.53 -10.49 -19.12
CA GLU A 224 -17.63 -9.50 -20.17
C GLU A 224 -18.75 -8.46 -19.96
N PRO A 225 -20.01 -8.86 -19.60
CA PRO A 225 -21.07 -7.89 -19.32
C PRO A 225 -20.75 -6.97 -18.14
N LEU A 226 -20.10 -7.51 -17.10
CA LEU A 226 -19.72 -6.72 -15.91
C LEU A 226 -18.58 -5.73 -16.22
N CYS A 227 -17.62 -6.12 -17.07
CA CYS A 227 -16.58 -5.20 -17.55
C CYS A 227 -17.17 -4.08 -18.39
N ALA A 228 -18.09 -4.40 -19.31
CA ALA A 228 -18.78 -3.38 -20.10
C ALA A 228 -19.58 -2.43 -19.22
N ALA A 229 -20.27 -2.94 -18.20
CA ALA A 229 -20.97 -2.16 -17.20
C ALA A 229 -20.04 -1.21 -16.43
N ALA A 230 -18.88 -1.71 -15.94
CA ALA A 230 -17.89 -0.89 -15.25
C ALA A 230 -17.35 0.24 -16.11
N GLN A 231 -17.11 0.00 -17.41
CA GLN A 231 -16.70 1.03 -18.36
C GLN A 231 -17.81 2.06 -18.61
N ALA A 232 -19.07 1.62 -18.78
CA ALA A 232 -20.21 2.52 -18.95
C ALA A 232 -20.41 3.42 -17.72
N ILE A 233 -20.26 2.87 -16.49
CA ILE A 233 -20.32 3.66 -15.25
C ILE A 233 -19.21 4.71 -15.23
N THR A 234 -17.97 4.32 -15.56
CA THR A 234 -16.82 5.24 -15.59
C THR A 234 -17.00 6.38 -16.62
N ALA A 235 -17.67 6.09 -17.74
CA ALA A 235 -17.96 7.07 -18.79
C ALA A 235 -19.21 7.93 -18.51
N SER A 236 -19.98 7.62 -17.47
CA SER A 236 -21.23 8.31 -17.13
C SER A 236 -21.00 9.54 -16.26
N THR A 237 -22.08 10.20 -15.87
CA THR A 237 -22.07 11.30 -14.90
C THR A 237 -22.11 10.83 -13.44
N LEU A 238 -22.18 9.53 -13.21
CA LEU A 238 -22.14 8.95 -11.85
C LEU A 238 -20.80 9.23 -11.18
N THR A 239 -20.84 9.37 -9.87
CA THR A 239 -19.64 9.65 -9.05
C THR A 239 -19.42 8.60 -7.97
N PRO A 240 -19.22 7.32 -8.35
CA PRO A 240 -18.97 6.25 -7.39
C PRO A 240 -17.66 6.47 -6.64
N THR A 241 -17.60 5.97 -5.41
CA THR A 241 -16.37 5.93 -4.61
C THR A 241 -15.58 4.66 -4.84
N ALA A 242 -16.23 3.60 -5.34
CA ALA A 242 -15.58 2.37 -5.78
C ALA A 242 -16.36 1.71 -6.93
N ILE A 243 -15.63 1.07 -7.85
CA ILE A 243 -16.15 0.19 -8.90
C ILE A 243 -15.24 -1.04 -8.92
N ASP A 244 -15.70 -2.14 -8.34
CA ASP A 244 -14.89 -3.34 -8.18
C ASP A 244 -15.50 -4.53 -8.91
N LEU A 245 -14.67 -5.21 -9.69
CA LEU A 245 -14.97 -6.53 -10.23
C LEU A 245 -14.34 -7.59 -9.31
N LEU A 246 -15.12 -8.60 -8.99
CA LEU A 246 -14.72 -9.70 -8.12
C LEU A 246 -14.75 -11.00 -8.88
N GLY A 247 -13.67 -11.78 -8.79
CA GLY A 247 -13.62 -13.15 -9.28
C GLY A 247 -14.55 -14.08 -8.49
N PRO A 248 -14.89 -15.23 -9.02
CA PRO A 248 -15.63 -16.25 -8.30
C PRO A 248 -14.78 -16.76 -7.12
N GLU A 249 -15.42 -17.01 -5.99
CA GLU A 249 -14.76 -17.57 -4.79
C GLU A 249 -14.51 -19.08 -4.91
N SER A 250 -15.31 -19.76 -5.74
CA SER A 250 -15.19 -21.16 -6.09
C SER A 250 -15.75 -21.44 -7.49
N ASP A 251 -15.40 -22.58 -8.05
CA ASP A 251 -15.89 -22.99 -9.37
C ASP A 251 -17.42 -22.99 -9.44
N GLY A 252 -17.94 -22.43 -10.54
CA GLY A 252 -19.39 -22.34 -10.79
C GLY A 252 -20.10 -21.16 -10.13
N GLN A 253 -19.41 -20.38 -9.29
CA GLN A 253 -19.99 -19.13 -8.78
C GLN A 253 -19.89 -18.00 -9.82
N PRO A 254 -20.83 -17.03 -9.78
CA PRO A 254 -20.82 -15.90 -10.71
C PRO A 254 -19.70 -14.92 -10.38
N TYR A 255 -19.28 -14.16 -11.40
CA TYR A 255 -18.55 -12.92 -11.23
C TYR A 255 -19.46 -11.85 -10.61
N ARG A 256 -18.89 -10.90 -9.87
CA ARG A 256 -19.65 -9.81 -9.25
C ARG A 256 -19.07 -8.46 -9.64
N LEU A 257 -19.94 -7.48 -9.80
CA LEU A 257 -19.60 -6.06 -9.91
C LEU A 257 -20.20 -5.34 -8.70
N ALA A 258 -19.36 -4.75 -7.87
CA ALA A 258 -19.76 -3.95 -6.72
C ALA A 258 -19.50 -2.46 -7.01
N VAL A 259 -20.53 -1.63 -6.91
CA VAL A 259 -20.46 -0.18 -7.14
C VAL A 259 -20.90 0.55 -5.88
N ARG A 260 -20.00 1.33 -5.29
CA ARG A 260 -20.22 2.05 -4.03
C ARG A 260 -20.43 3.53 -4.26
N PHE A 261 -21.45 4.09 -3.61
CA PHE A 261 -21.64 5.54 -3.49
C PHE A 261 -21.60 5.97 -2.03
N GLN A 262 -20.94 7.08 -1.77
CA GLN A 262 -20.84 7.69 -0.45
C GLN A 262 -21.07 9.20 -0.56
N SER A 263 -21.89 9.77 0.29
CA SER A 263 -22.18 11.22 0.30
C SER A 263 -22.54 11.71 1.69
N ARG A 264 -22.40 13.02 1.92
CA ARG A 264 -22.98 13.72 3.06
C ARG A 264 -24.48 13.95 2.93
N VAL A 265 -25.02 13.80 1.73
CA VAL A 265 -26.42 14.00 1.40
C VAL A 265 -27.01 12.65 1.02
N GLU A 266 -27.83 12.07 1.88
CA GLU A 266 -28.46 10.74 1.71
C GLU A 266 -29.22 10.66 0.38
N ARG A 267 -30.02 11.68 0.06
CA ARG A 267 -30.76 11.74 -1.21
C ARG A 267 -29.85 11.59 -2.43
N ALA A 268 -28.64 12.12 -2.39
CA ALA A 268 -27.69 12.02 -3.50
C ALA A 268 -27.24 10.58 -3.73
N VAL A 269 -27.07 9.76 -2.69
CA VAL A 269 -26.75 8.33 -2.82
C VAL A 269 -27.91 7.58 -3.47
N THR A 270 -29.13 7.81 -2.99
CA THR A 270 -30.35 7.17 -3.53
C THR A 270 -30.55 7.52 -5.02
N GLU A 271 -30.40 8.79 -5.41
CA GLU A 271 -30.53 9.25 -6.81
C GLU A 271 -29.45 8.61 -7.71
N GLN A 272 -28.21 8.51 -7.25
CA GLN A 272 -27.15 7.84 -8.00
C GLN A 272 -27.40 6.35 -8.17
N LEU A 273 -27.91 5.66 -7.14
CA LEU A 273 -28.28 4.24 -7.24
C LEU A 273 -29.43 4.01 -8.23
N ALA A 274 -30.44 4.88 -8.23
CA ALA A 274 -31.53 4.81 -9.21
C ALA A 274 -31.01 5.00 -10.64
N THR A 275 -30.11 5.97 -10.84
CA THR A 275 -29.46 6.21 -12.14
C THR A 275 -28.58 5.03 -12.55
N LEU A 276 -27.83 4.43 -11.60
CA LEU A 276 -27.04 3.25 -11.85
C LEU A 276 -27.89 2.06 -12.28
N ARG A 277 -29.02 1.78 -11.59
CA ARG A 277 -29.94 0.72 -11.97
C ARG A 277 -30.49 0.90 -13.38
N ALA A 278 -30.86 2.12 -13.74
CA ALA A 278 -31.32 2.45 -15.10
C ALA A 278 -30.22 2.24 -16.16
N LEU A 279 -28.96 2.61 -15.83
CA LEU A 279 -27.81 2.39 -16.72
C LEU A 279 -27.51 0.90 -16.95
N LEU A 280 -27.62 0.07 -15.91
CA LEU A 280 -27.31 -1.34 -15.95
C LEU A 280 -28.39 -2.23 -16.55
N GLY A 281 -29.65 -1.73 -16.59
CA GLY A 281 -30.78 -2.47 -17.17
C GLY A 281 -30.96 -3.85 -16.56
N ALA A 282 -30.97 -4.89 -17.40
CA ALA A 282 -31.16 -6.27 -16.98
C ALA A 282 -30.13 -6.78 -15.95
N LEU A 283 -28.89 -6.27 -15.97
CA LEU A 283 -27.89 -6.62 -14.93
C LEU A 283 -28.28 -6.17 -13.52
N ALA A 284 -29.21 -5.22 -13.39
CA ALA A 284 -29.67 -4.71 -12.13
C ALA A 284 -30.99 -5.32 -11.62
N GLU A 285 -31.61 -6.23 -12.38
CA GLU A 285 -32.90 -6.85 -12.00
C GLU A 285 -32.77 -7.64 -10.69
N ASP A 286 -31.70 -8.48 -10.58
CA ASP A 286 -31.41 -9.28 -9.40
C ASP A 286 -30.29 -8.67 -8.54
N ALA A 287 -29.98 -7.37 -8.72
CA ALA A 287 -28.90 -6.72 -8.00
C ALA A 287 -29.24 -6.49 -6.53
N GLU A 288 -28.34 -6.92 -5.66
CA GLU A 288 -28.40 -6.69 -4.22
C GLU A 288 -27.94 -5.28 -3.86
N ALA A 289 -28.67 -4.60 -2.99
CA ALA A 289 -28.26 -3.31 -2.44
C ALA A 289 -27.87 -3.47 -0.97
N LEU A 290 -26.61 -3.18 -0.65
CA LEU A 290 -26.10 -3.20 0.72
C LEU A 290 -26.04 -1.80 1.29
N HIS A 291 -26.31 -1.67 2.59
CA HIS A 291 -26.18 -0.45 3.36
C HIS A 291 -25.82 -0.75 4.82
N GLY A 292 -25.33 0.27 5.55
CA GLY A 292 -25.02 0.16 6.98
C GLY A 292 -24.04 -0.96 7.33
N PRO A 293 -24.35 -1.79 8.37
CA PRO A 293 -23.43 -2.85 8.80
C PRO A 293 -23.13 -3.91 7.75
N ASP A 294 -24.10 -4.28 6.91
CA ASP A 294 -23.90 -5.30 5.86
C ASP A 294 -22.95 -4.80 4.77
N GLU A 295 -23.06 -3.52 4.39
CA GLU A 295 -22.11 -2.89 3.47
C GLU A 295 -20.72 -2.83 4.08
N ALA A 296 -20.60 -2.44 5.34
CA ALA A 296 -19.32 -2.38 6.04
C ALA A 296 -18.65 -3.76 6.10
N ALA A 297 -19.40 -4.80 6.47
CA ALA A 297 -18.93 -6.17 6.54
C ALA A 297 -18.47 -6.69 5.16
N PHE A 298 -19.24 -6.39 4.09
CA PHE A 298 -18.88 -6.76 2.72
C PHE A 298 -17.50 -6.19 2.32
N TRP A 299 -17.30 -4.89 2.49
CA TRP A 299 -16.02 -4.26 2.11
C TRP A 299 -14.87 -4.74 2.99
N GLN A 300 -15.11 -4.92 4.30
CA GLN A 300 -14.11 -5.44 5.23
C GLN A 300 -13.66 -6.88 4.86
N ALA A 301 -14.60 -7.73 4.47
CA ALA A 301 -14.28 -9.10 4.03
C ALA A 301 -13.38 -9.12 2.78
N LEU A 302 -13.51 -8.13 1.89
CA LEU A 302 -12.68 -8.00 0.69
C LEU A 302 -11.25 -7.50 0.97
N ASP A 303 -11.00 -6.93 2.14
CA ASP A 303 -9.69 -6.39 2.52
C ASP A 303 -8.80 -7.42 3.23
N VAL A 304 -9.35 -8.61 3.55
CA VAL A 304 -8.57 -9.72 4.14
C VAL A 304 -7.61 -10.29 3.10
N PRO A 305 -6.30 -10.34 3.37
CA PRO A 305 -5.35 -10.94 2.45
C PRO A 305 -5.68 -12.43 2.20
N PRO A 306 -5.69 -12.88 0.94
CA PRO A 306 -5.95 -14.29 0.62
C PRO A 306 -4.94 -15.28 1.23
N SER A 307 -3.71 -14.86 1.50
CA SER A 307 -2.59 -15.67 2.01
C SER A 307 -2.87 -16.42 3.34
N ALA A 308 -3.93 -16.05 4.07
CA ALA A 308 -4.31 -16.74 5.30
C ALA A 308 -4.88 -18.17 5.07
N HIS A 309 -5.13 -18.58 3.83
CA HIS A 309 -5.88 -19.80 3.52
C HIS A 309 -5.12 -20.89 2.76
N ASP A 310 -3.89 -20.62 2.26
CA ASP A 310 -3.14 -21.59 1.44
C ASP A 310 -2.10 -22.34 2.27
N VAL A 311 -2.56 -23.35 3.00
CA VAL A 311 -1.67 -24.24 3.76
C VAL A 311 -1.03 -25.25 2.81
N GLY A 312 0.29 -25.17 2.62
CA GLY A 312 1.09 -26.19 1.93
C GLY A 312 1.41 -25.94 0.45
N ALA A 313 1.00 -24.82 -0.12
CA ALA A 313 1.41 -24.38 -1.46
C ALA A 313 2.28 -23.12 -1.36
N SER A 314 3.18 -22.91 -2.31
CA SER A 314 3.84 -21.62 -2.50
C SER A 314 2.83 -20.60 -3.04
N TRP A 315 3.04 -19.32 -2.76
CA TRP A 315 2.08 -18.28 -3.13
C TRP A 315 2.75 -16.93 -3.39
N LEU A 316 2.03 -16.07 -4.09
CA LEU A 316 2.38 -14.65 -4.24
C LEU A 316 1.13 -13.78 -4.36
N ASP A 317 1.24 -12.54 -3.89
CA ASP A 317 0.28 -11.47 -4.08
C ASP A 317 0.82 -10.47 -5.09
N ALA A 318 0.10 -10.31 -6.19
CA ALA A 318 0.47 -9.44 -7.30
C ALA A 318 -0.51 -8.27 -7.43
N ARG A 319 0.01 -7.10 -7.82
CA ARG A 319 -0.80 -5.96 -8.21
C ARG A 319 -0.42 -5.47 -9.61
N ALA A 320 -1.35 -5.61 -10.54
CA ALA A 320 -1.25 -4.95 -11.83
C ALA A 320 -1.82 -3.53 -11.74
N ALA A 321 -1.11 -2.56 -12.32
CA ALA A 321 -1.56 -1.18 -12.49
C ALA A 321 -1.76 -0.94 -13.99
N LEU A 322 -3.02 -0.81 -14.42
CA LEU A 322 -3.45 -0.79 -15.81
C LEU A 322 -4.28 0.47 -16.09
N LEU A 323 -4.51 0.77 -17.35
CA LEU A 323 -5.62 1.64 -17.72
C LEU A 323 -6.95 0.91 -17.50
N PRO A 324 -8.04 1.58 -17.08
CA PRO A 324 -9.33 0.93 -16.84
C PRO A 324 -9.84 0.09 -18.03
N GLY A 325 -9.60 0.54 -19.28
CA GLY A 325 -9.95 -0.21 -20.48
C GLY A 325 -9.17 -1.50 -20.71
N GLU A 326 -8.00 -1.66 -20.10
CA GLU A 326 -7.13 -2.82 -20.28
C GLU A 326 -7.35 -3.93 -19.21
N VAL A 327 -8.17 -3.65 -18.20
CA VAL A 327 -8.43 -4.60 -17.08
C VAL A 327 -8.97 -5.95 -17.59
N MET A 328 -9.93 -5.93 -18.52
CA MET A 328 -10.52 -7.17 -19.05
C MET A 328 -9.48 -8.03 -19.79
N GLY A 329 -8.67 -7.40 -20.65
CA GLY A 329 -7.62 -8.11 -21.40
C GLY A 329 -6.60 -8.76 -20.45
N TRP A 330 -6.19 -8.05 -19.42
CA TRP A 330 -5.26 -8.59 -18.44
C TRP A 330 -5.87 -9.71 -17.58
N LEU A 331 -7.15 -9.61 -17.18
CA LEU A 331 -7.85 -10.68 -16.47
C LEU A 331 -8.00 -11.94 -17.34
N ALA A 332 -8.18 -11.80 -18.65
CA ALA A 332 -8.16 -12.94 -19.57
C ALA A 332 -6.78 -13.61 -19.62
N ALA A 333 -5.69 -12.81 -19.64
CA ALA A 333 -4.32 -13.33 -19.56
C ALA A 333 -4.06 -14.03 -18.21
N LEU A 334 -4.55 -13.48 -17.10
CA LEU A 334 -4.44 -14.08 -15.76
C LEU A 334 -5.11 -15.47 -15.74
N ARG A 335 -6.34 -15.57 -16.22
CA ARG A 335 -7.08 -16.84 -16.26
C ARG A 335 -6.40 -17.89 -17.16
N THR A 336 -5.94 -17.47 -18.33
CA THR A 336 -5.23 -18.36 -19.27
C THR A 336 -3.93 -18.86 -18.66
N THR A 337 -3.16 -17.99 -18.03
CA THR A 337 -1.91 -18.35 -17.36
C THR A 337 -2.16 -19.29 -16.19
N ALA A 338 -3.16 -19.01 -15.36
CA ALA A 338 -3.52 -19.85 -14.23
C ALA A 338 -3.93 -21.27 -14.67
N ALA A 339 -4.75 -21.38 -15.71
CA ALA A 339 -5.18 -22.67 -16.24
C ALA A 339 -4.00 -23.46 -16.85
N ARG A 340 -3.12 -22.79 -17.61
CA ARG A 340 -1.93 -23.42 -18.22
C ARG A 340 -0.98 -23.98 -17.15
N ASP A 341 -0.75 -23.22 -16.08
CA ASP A 341 0.28 -23.50 -15.08
C ASP A 341 -0.30 -24.19 -13.82
N ALA A 342 -1.59 -24.60 -13.88
CA ALA A 342 -2.33 -25.25 -12.79
C ALA A 342 -2.26 -24.47 -11.46
N LEU A 343 -2.41 -23.15 -11.53
CA LEU A 343 -2.39 -22.26 -10.37
C LEU A 343 -3.82 -22.02 -9.85
N SER A 344 -3.96 -21.99 -8.53
CA SER A 344 -5.12 -21.41 -7.88
C SER A 344 -5.03 -19.88 -7.95
N VAL A 345 -6.14 -19.20 -8.28
CA VAL A 345 -6.18 -17.76 -8.42
C VAL A 345 -7.42 -17.18 -7.76
N ARG A 346 -7.20 -16.17 -6.91
CA ARG A 346 -8.24 -15.25 -6.43
C ARG A 346 -7.86 -13.83 -6.88
N TRP A 347 -8.83 -13.04 -7.31
CA TRP A 347 -8.54 -11.70 -7.77
C TRP A 347 -9.68 -10.72 -7.48
N ARG A 348 -9.30 -9.45 -7.38
CA ARG A 348 -10.18 -8.29 -7.26
C ARG A 348 -9.64 -7.18 -8.16
N ALA A 349 -10.49 -6.62 -9.01
CA ALA A 349 -10.10 -5.52 -9.87
C ALA A 349 -10.85 -4.25 -9.49
N HIS A 350 -10.10 -3.21 -9.13
CA HIS A 350 -10.63 -1.87 -8.96
C HIS A 350 -10.82 -1.23 -10.34
N ALA A 351 -11.90 -1.63 -11.03
CA ALA A 351 -12.11 -1.33 -12.44
C ALA A 351 -12.17 0.18 -12.75
N GLY A 352 -12.63 0.99 -11.79
CA GLY A 352 -12.72 2.44 -11.96
C GLY A 352 -11.36 3.15 -12.09
N HIS A 353 -10.27 2.57 -11.57
CA HIS A 353 -8.93 3.16 -11.67
C HIS A 353 -7.85 2.20 -12.17
N GLY A 354 -8.22 0.98 -12.57
CA GLY A 354 -7.34 0.07 -13.30
C GLY A 354 -6.36 -0.75 -12.46
N ALA A 355 -6.46 -0.77 -11.13
CA ALA A 355 -5.63 -1.67 -10.33
C ALA A 355 -6.29 -3.04 -10.19
N VAL A 356 -5.53 -4.11 -10.43
CA VAL A 356 -5.98 -5.49 -10.21
C VAL A 356 -5.06 -6.15 -9.19
N ARG A 357 -5.63 -6.66 -8.11
CA ARG A 357 -4.94 -7.51 -7.14
C ARG A 357 -5.26 -8.97 -7.43
N ALA A 358 -4.24 -9.79 -7.46
CA ALA A 358 -4.36 -11.22 -7.69
C ALA A 358 -3.48 -11.98 -6.69
N HIS A 359 -4.08 -12.94 -6.03
CA HIS A 359 -3.39 -13.95 -5.25
C HIS A 359 -3.25 -15.21 -6.09
N LEU A 360 -2.03 -15.71 -6.26
CA LEU A 360 -1.73 -16.92 -6.99
C LEU A 360 -1.07 -17.94 -6.05
N ALA A 361 -1.52 -19.19 -6.10
CA ALA A 361 -0.90 -20.26 -5.32
C ALA A 361 -0.66 -21.49 -6.21
N GLY A 362 0.47 -22.19 -5.98
CA GLY A 362 0.87 -23.38 -6.73
C GLY A 362 2.33 -23.74 -6.57
N GLN A 363 2.90 -24.43 -7.55
CA GLN A 363 4.30 -24.80 -7.52
C GLN A 363 5.21 -23.58 -7.74
N PRO A 364 6.37 -23.48 -7.07
CA PRO A 364 7.27 -22.33 -7.16
C PRO A 364 7.66 -21.97 -8.61
N ASP A 365 8.03 -22.95 -9.43
CA ASP A 365 8.45 -22.71 -10.82
C ASP A 365 7.30 -22.22 -11.69
N ALA A 366 6.07 -22.71 -11.46
CA ALA A 366 4.86 -22.25 -12.12
C ALA A 366 4.55 -20.79 -11.76
N LEU A 367 4.71 -20.39 -10.48
CA LEU A 367 4.53 -19.02 -10.03
C LEU A 367 5.55 -18.06 -10.66
N LEU A 368 6.82 -18.48 -10.80
CA LEU A 368 7.84 -17.69 -11.48
C LEU A 368 7.52 -17.49 -12.96
N ALA A 369 7.10 -18.56 -13.67
CA ALA A 369 6.70 -18.48 -15.07
C ALA A 369 5.46 -17.61 -15.26
N ALA A 370 4.45 -17.76 -14.38
CA ALA A 370 3.25 -16.93 -14.37
C ALA A 370 3.57 -15.44 -14.14
N THR A 371 4.47 -15.13 -13.21
CA THR A 371 4.90 -13.74 -12.94
C THR A 371 5.48 -13.10 -14.20
N GLN A 372 6.33 -13.80 -14.95
CA GLN A 372 6.92 -13.28 -16.19
C GLN A 372 5.84 -13.05 -17.27
N ALA A 373 4.93 -14.01 -17.47
CA ALA A 373 3.85 -13.91 -18.45
C ALA A 373 2.89 -12.75 -18.13
N LEU A 374 2.49 -12.62 -16.86
CA LEU A 374 1.56 -11.58 -16.41
C LEU A 374 2.20 -10.19 -16.41
N ARG A 375 3.51 -10.09 -16.12
CA ARG A 375 4.26 -8.84 -16.23
C ARG A 375 4.32 -8.38 -17.68
N LYS A 376 4.65 -9.29 -18.60
CA LYS A 376 4.63 -8.97 -20.01
C LYS A 376 3.25 -8.52 -20.50
N ALA A 377 2.18 -9.18 -20.07
CA ALA A 377 0.81 -8.78 -20.40
C ALA A 377 0.47 -7.39 -19.86
N ALA A 378 0.97 -7.03 -18.66
CA ALA A 378 0.77 -5.69 -18.11
C ALA A 378 1.58 -4.63 -18.89
N GLU A 379 2.84 -4.91 -19.26
CA GLU A 379 3.69 -4.04 -20.06
C GLU A 379 3.12 -3.82 -21.47
N ASP A 380 2.63 -4.87 -22.14
CA ASP A 380 1.97 -4.79 -23.44
C ASP A 380 0.72 -3.90 -23.39
N ALA A 381 0.01 -3.89 -22.24
CA ALA A 381 -1.10 -2.98 -21.91
C ALA A 381 -0.63 -1.60 -21.37
N ARG A 382 0.64 -1.25 -21.52
CA ARG A 382 1.24 0.00 -21.00
C ARG A 382 1.06 0.21 -19.49
N GLY A 383 0.94 -0.88 -18.76
CA GLY A 383 0.84 -0.94 -17.30
C GLY A 383 2.11 -1.50 -16.66
N ALA A 384 1.98 -1.94 -15.41
CA ALA A 384 3.05 -2.57 -14.65
C ALA A 384 2.50 -3.64 -13.72
N LEU A 385 3.33 -4.67 -13.41
CA LEU A 385 3.04 -5.68 -12.40
C LEU A 385 4.07 -5.57 -11.27
N VAL A 386 3.59 -5.43 -10.05
CA VAL A 386 4.37 -5.48 -8.80
C VAL A 386 3.94 -6.69 -8.00
N ILE A 387 4.90 -7.44 -7.48
CA ILE A 387 4.63 -8.48 -6.48
C ILE A 387 4.72 -7.82 -5.11
N GLU A 388 3.59 -7.76 -4.41
CA GLU A 388 3.49 -7.07 -3.12
C GLU A 388 3.96 -7.96 -1.96
N GLU A 389 3.75 -9.28 -2.09
CA GLU A 389 4.20 -10.25 -1.10
C GLU A 389 4.36 -11.63 -1.76
N TYR A 390 5.17 -12.48 -1.18
CA TYR A 390 5.44 -13.82 -1.72
C TYR A 390 5.96 -14.76 -0.65
N ALA A 391 5.78 -16.05 -0.89
CA ALA A 391 6.25 -17.12 -0.01
C ALA A 391 7.80 -17.10 0.13
N PRO A 392 8.34 -17.38 1.31
CA PRO A 392 9.79 -17.26 1.61
C PRO A 392 10.70 -18.00 0.61
N GLU A 393 10.28 -19.14 0.08
CA GLU A 393 11.04 -19.94 -0.88
C GLU A 393 11.19 -19.29 -2.26
N LEU A 394 10.41 -18.25 -2.57
CA LEU A 394 10.54 -17.44 -3.77
C LEU A 394 11.55 -16.29 -3.58
N ALA A 395 12.00 -16.03 -2.36
CA ALA A 395 12.95 -14.97 -2.08
C ALA A 395 14.25 -15.17 -2.86
N GLY A 396 14.74 -14.12 -3.51
CA GLY A 396 15.92 -14.15 -4.37
C GLY A 396 15.72 -14.82 -5.73
N ARG A 397 14.57 -15.45 -5.99
CA ARG A 397 14.22 -16.07 -7.28
C ARG A 397 13.22 -15.22 -8.08
N ILE A 398 12.43 -14.41 -7.40
CA ILE A 398 11.43 -13.54 -8.00
C ILE A 398 11.93 -12.09 -8.04
N ASP A 399 11.67 -11.39 -9.15
CA ASP A 399 11.78 -9.94 -9.20
C ASP A 399 10.44 -9.31 -8.85
N PRO A 400 10.29 -8.65 -7.68
CA PRO A 400 9.02 -8.09 -7.27
C PRO A 400 8.61 -6.82 -8.06
N TRP A 401 9.54 -6.14 -8.74
CA TRP A 401 9.30 -4.81 -9.31
C TRP A 401 9.22 -4.75 -10.83
N GLY A 402 10.02 -5.57 -11.53
CA GLY A 402 10.24 -5.41 -12.96
C GLY A 402 11.25 -4.29 -13.27
N ALA A 403 11.35 -3.93 -14.55
CA ALA A 403 12.34 -2.99 -15.06
C ALA A 403 11.69 -1.66 -15.52
N PRO A 404 11.62 -0.64 -14.65
CA PRO A 404 11.07 0.67 -15.05
C PRO A 404 12.04 1.40 -15.98
N SER A 405 11.48 2.16 -16.94
CA SER A 405 12.26 2.94 -17.90
C SER A 405 13.13 4.04 -17.26
N ALA A 406 12.78 4.50 -16.06
CA ALA A 406 13.47 5.59 -15.35
C ALA A 406 14.48 5.11 -14.30
N LEU A 407 14.95 3.86 -14.35
CA LEU A 407 15.80 3.27 -13.31
C LEU A 407 17.10 4.07 -13.07
N ASP A 408 17.75 4.57 -14.12
CA ASP A 408 18.98 5.37 -13.98
C ASP A 408 18.73 6.71 -13.26
N LEU A 409 17.57 7.32 -13.48
CA LEU A 409 17.18 8.52 -12.73
C LEU A 409 16.92 8.16 -11.25
N MET A 410 16.25 7.05 -10.99
CA MET A 410 15.98 6.60 -9.61
C MET A 410 17.28 6.31 -8.86
N ARG A 411 18.26 5.67 -9.49
CA ARG A 411 19.59 5.45 -8.91
C ARG A 411 20.32 6.74 -8.58
N ARG A 412 20.24 7.75 -9.46
CA ARG A 412 20.85 9.08 -9.20
C ARG A 412 20.15 9.79 -8.03
N VAL A 413 18.82 9.69 -7.94
CA VAL A 413 18.08 10.24 -6.79
C VAL A 413 18.51 9.52 -5.51
N LYS A 414 18.56 8.19 -5.49
CA LYS A 414 19.05 7.41 -4.34
C LYS A 414 20.45 7.85 -3.92
N ALA A 415 21.38 7.94 -4.85
CA ALA A 415 22.76 8.36 -4.58
C ALA A 415 22.86 9.80 -4.01
N GLN A 416 21.89 10.66 -4.31
CA GLN A 416 21.84 12.02 -3.76
C GLN A 416 21.31 12.04 -2.32
N PHE A 417 20.32 11.21 -1.99
CA PHE A 417 19.67 11.18 -0.67
C PHE A 417 20.36 10.23 0.31
N ASP A 418 20.98 9.17 -0.19
CA ASP A 418 21.64 8.13 0.61
C ASP A 418 22.87 7.60 -0.13
N PRO A 419 23.96 8.38 -0.22
CA PRO A 419 25.13 8.04 -1.01
C PRO A 419 25.90 6.80 -0.51
N ARG A 420 25.73 6.44 0.77
CA ARG A 420 26.39 5.25 1.37
C ARG A 420 25.52 4.00 1.37
N ASN A 421 24.29 4.11 0.82
CA ASN A 421 23.33 3.03 0.78
C ASN A 421 23.04 2.45 2.18
N THR A 422 22.76 3.35 3.12
CA THR A 422 22.46 3.06 4.52
C THR A 422 21.02 2.57 4.70
N LEU A 423 20.06 3.17 3.98
CA LEU A 423 18.63 2.95 4.18
C LEU A 423 18.09 1.85 3.24
N ASN A 424 17.54 0.78 3.82
CA ASN A 424 16.88 -0.33 3.11
C ASN A 424 17.65 -0.83 1.88
N PRO A 425 18.97 -1.11 1.96
CA PRO A 425 19.81 -1.39 0.81
C PRO A 425 19.32 -2.61 0.02
N GLY A 426 19.10 -2.41 -1.27
CA GLY A 426 18.72 -3.48 -2.18
C GLY A 426 17.23 -3.82 -2.22
N ARG A 427 16.38 -3.23 -1.39
CA ARG A 427 14.97 -3.63 -1.27
C ARG A 427 14.06 -3.10 -2.38
N TYR A 428 14.43 -1.98 -2.99
CA TYR A 428 13.58 -1.31 -3.94
C TYR A 428 13.89 -1.71 -5.39
N VAL A 429 13.16 -1.11 -6.32
CA VAL A 429 13.28 -1.39 -7.76
C VAL A 429 14.72 -1.29 -8.25
N GLY A 430 15.15 -2.29 -9.05
CA GLY A 430 16.52 -2.34 -9.58
C GLY A 430 17.61 -2.52 -8.54
N GLY A 431 17.26 -2.98 -7.33
CA GLY A 431 18.21 -3.21 -6.23
C GLY A 431 18.66 -1.93 -5.53
N ILE A 432 17.86 -0.88 -5.58
CA ILE A 432 18.07 0.38 -4.84
C ILE A 432 17.78 0.19 -3.36
#